data_4caa93e86e06de085b067cc091d6fc0f
#
_entry.id   4caa93e86e06de085b067cc091d6fc0f
#
_cell.length_a   1.000
_cell.length_b   1.000
_cell.length_c   1.000
_cell.angle_alpha   90.00
_cell.angle_beta   90.00
_cell.angle_gamma   90.00
#
_symmetry.space_group_name_H-M   'P 1'
#
loop_
_entity.id
_entity.type
_entity.pdbx_description
1 polymer ?
#
loop_
_entity_poly.entity_id
_entity_poly.type
_entity_poly.pdbx_seq_one_letter_code
_entity_poly.pdbx_strand_id
1 'polypeptide(L)'
;MPNLCDYEIKVQGREEDVKEFVKILKADYYIDENGVDSCERHFWRVFEADVIDEGMENGIYYNLIAGYCAWSVYSCMAEGTFTYNDDNPNCGGTSLQKESERLHLIIEVFSEECGCAFMEHFVYKNGETLVYDCVEWNEYPTEDFDTVEEMNDEYGTAFTQEEFENNNFLSTGGMEWNFGNY
;
A
#
# COMPACT_ATOMS: atom_id res chain seq x y z
N MET A 1 5.68 -9.45 -16.60
CA MET A 1 5.07 -8.26 -16.00
C MET A 1 5.35 -8.33 -14.51
N PRO A 2 5.58 -7.23 -13.80
CA PRO A 2 5.62 -7.30 -12.35
C PRO A 2 4.24 -7.69 -11.83
N ASN A 3 4.18 -8.36 -10.69
CA ASN A 3 2.94 -8.48 -9.95
C ASN A 3 2.48 -7.06 -9.59
N LEU A 4 1.18 -6.84 -9.62
CA LEU A 4 0.58 -5.57 -9.22
C LEU A 4 0.14 -5.69 -7.76
N CYS A 5 0.45 -4.66 -7.00
CA CYS A 5 0.06 -4.51 -5.62
C CYS A 5 -0.96 -3.36 -5.55
N ASP A 6 -2.18 -3.66 -5.18
CA ASP A 6 -3.23 -2.67 -4.95
C ASP A 6 -2.97 -1.96 -3.63
N TYR A 7 -3.32 -0.66 -3.56
CA TYR A 7 -3.18 0.09 -2.33
C TYR A 7 -4.27 1.15 -2.13
N GLU A 8 -4.51 1.49 -0.88
CA GLU A 8 -5.19 2.70 -0.47
C GLU A 8 -4.32 3.50 0.50
N ILE A 9 -4.22 4.81 0.27
CA ILE A 9 -3.48 5.75 1.11
C ILE A 9 -4.43 6.82 1.64
N LYS A 10 -4.50 6.97 2.96
CA LYS A 10 -5.07 8.14 3.62
C LYS A 10 -3.95 9.10 4.01
N VAL A 11 -3.94 10.27 3.41
CA VAL A 11 -2.97 11.32 3.73
C VAL A 11 -3.67 12.50 4.39
N GLN A 12 -3.14 12.96 5.52
CA GLN A 12 -3.74 13.99 6.36
C GLN A 12 -2.71 15.08 6.72
N GLY A 13 -3.15 16.36 6.68
CA GLY A 13 -2.31 17.49 7.00
C GLY A 13 -2.91 18.82 6.57
N ARG A 14 -2.05 19.82 6.32
CA ARG A 14 -2.50 21.06 5.68
C ARG A 14 -2.88 20.78 4.23
N GLU A 15 -3.93 21.40 3.75
CA GLU A 15 -4.45 21.17 2.39
C GLU A 15 -3.38 21.31 1.30
N GLU A 16 -2.51 22.31 1.39
CA GLU A 16 -1.43 22.56 0.44
C GLU A 16 -0.38 21.43 0.43
N ASP A 17 -0.06 20.87 1.61
CA ASP A 17 0.91 19.78 1.76
C ASP A 17 0.35 18.45 1.28
N VAL A 18 -0.93 18.18 1.54
CA VAL A 18 -1.65 17.01 1.03
C VAL A 18 -1.70 17.05 -0.51
N LYS A 19 -2.02 18.21 -1.10
CA LYS A 19 -2.04 18.38 -2.56
C LYS A 19 -0.65 18.23 -3.20
N GLU A 20 0.40 18.69 -2.52
CA GLU A 20 1.78 18.48 -2.98
C GLU A 20 2.16 17.00 -2.93
N PHE A 21 1.79 16.28 -1.89
CA PHE A 21 1.99 14.83 -1.80
C PHE A 21 1.31 14.08 -2.95
N VAL A 22 0.03 14.38 -3.23
CA VAL A 22 -0.71 13.78 -4.35
C VAL A 22 -0.02 14.03 -5.70
N LYS A 23 0.53 15.22 -5.90
CA LYS A 23 1.28 15.56 -7.12
C LYS A 23 2.55 14.72 -7.26
N ILE A 24 3.29 14.47 -6.17
CA ILE A 24 4.48 13.62 -6.16
C ILE A 24 4.09 12.16 -6.42
N LEU A 25 2.99 11.69 -5.81
CA LEU A 25 2.49 10.33 -6.00
C LEU A 25 2.08 10.05 -7.45
N LYS A 26 1.53 11.05 -8.13
CA LYS A 26 1.09 10.99 -9.55
C LYS A 26 2.18 11.37 -10.56
N ALA A 27 3.39 11.64 -10.12
CA ALA A 27 4.44 12.13 -11.00
C ALA A 27 4.90 11.05 -11.99
N ASP A 28 4.71 11.32 -13.28
CA ASP A 28 5.37 10.58 -14.35
C ASP A 28 6.85 10.96 -14.41
N TYR A 29 7.71 9.96 -14.34
CA TYR A 29 9.16 10.18 -14.40
C TYR A 29 9.83 9.25 -15.41
N TYR A 30 10.95 9.71 -15.93
CA TYR A 30 11.90 8.88 -16.68
C TYR A 30 13.33 9.27 -16.31
N ILE A 31 14.23 8.33 -16.41
CA ILE A 31 15.65 8.55 -16.20
C ILE A 31 16.31 8.61 -17.58
N ASP A 32 17.02 9.69 -17.89
CA ASP A 32 17.69 9.88 -19.16
C ASP A 32 18.95 9.00 -19.33
N GLU A 33 19.58 9.04 -20.49
CA GLU A 33 20.81 8.28 -20.80
C GLU A 33 22.01 8.64 -19.93
N ASN A 34 21.97 9.77 -19.23
CA ASN A 34 23.00 10.23 -18.30
C ASN A 34 22.66 9.90 -16.84
N GLY A 35 21.54 9.21 -16.58
CA GLY A 35 21.06 8.90 -15.25
C GLY A 35 20.39 10.07 -14.52
N VAL A 36 19.96 11.10 -15.25
CA VAL A 36 19.28 12.27 -14.68
C VAL A 36 17.76 12.03 -14.72
N ASP A 37 17.11 12.23 -13.56
CA ASP A 37 15.69 12.08 -13.40
C ASP A 37 14.92 13.28 -13.97
N SER A 38 13.83 13.02 -14.66
CA SER A 38 12.96 14.04 -15.23
C SER A 38 12.13 14.80 -14.20
N CYS A 39 11.95 14.21 -13.01
CA CYS A 39 11.21 14.76 -11.89
C CYS A 39 12.10 15.04 -10.70
N GLU A 40 11.88 16.18 -10.04
CA GLU A 40 12.58 16.51 -8.80
C GLU A 40 12.22 15.56 -7.65
N ARG A 41 10.95 15.08 -7.63
CA ARG A 41 10.45 14.11 -6.65
C ARG A 41 9.38 13.21 -7.27
N HIS A 42 9.48 11.91 -6.98
CA HIS A 42 8.51 10.88 -7.39
C HIS A 42 8.63 9.64 -6.51
N PHE A 43 7.59 8.81 -6.50
CA PHE A 43 7.66 7.43 -6.00
C PHE A 43 8.04 6.48 -7.13
N TRP A 44 8.68 5.37 -6.79
CA TRP A 44 9.16 4.43 -7.77
C TRP A 44 8.06 3.46 -8.21
N ARG A 45 7.83 3.32 -9.52
CA ARG A 45 6.90 2.35 -10.12
C ARG A 45 5.48 2.37 -9.54
N VAL A 46 4.99 3.52 -9.21
CA VAL A 46 3.57 3.77 -9.01
C VAL A 46 2.95 3.95 -10.40
N PHE A 47 1.91 3.19 -10.70
CA PHE A 47 1.29 3.18 -12.03
C PHE A 47 -0.04 3.92 -12.06
N GLU A 48 -0.75 3.91 -10.94
CA GLU A 48 -2.02 4.60 -10.79
C GLU A 48 -2.16 5.14 -9.36
N ALA A 49 -2.76 6.32 -9.24
CA ALA A 49 -3.05 6.95 -7.96
C ALA A 49 -4.24 7.91 -8.15
N ASP A 50 -5.44 7.49 -7.79
CA ASP A 50 -6.65 8.29 -7.93
C ASP A 50 -7.19 8.73 -6.57
N VAL A 51 -7.45 10.02 -6.43
CA VAL A 51 -8.16 10.54 -5.24
C VAL A 51 -9.61 10.11 -5.34
N ILE A 52 -10.02 9.22 -4.43
CA ILE A 52 -11.36 8.64 -4.38
C ILE A 52 -12.27 9.33 -3.37
N ASP A 53 -11.68 10.02 -2.37
CA ASP A 53 -12.37 10.85 -1.41
C ASP A 53 -11.45 11.97 -0.90
N GLU A 54 -12.04 13.12 -0.53
CA GLU A 54 -11.33 14.24 0.08
C GLU A 54 -12.25 15.03 1.02
N GLY A 55 -11.68 15.64 2.05
CA GLY A 55 -12.49 16.42 2.98
C GLY A 55 -11.73 16.90 4.22
N MET A 56 -12.52 17.18 5.26
CA MET A 56 -12.02 17.58 6.58
C MET A 56 -12.47 16.57 7.63
N GLU A 57 -11.54 16.03 8.38
CA GLU A 57 -11.80 15.16 9.52
C GLU A 57 -11.11 15.75 10.76
N ASN A 58 -11.86 15.98 11.85
CA ASN A 58 -11.35 16.58 13.08
C ASN A 58 -10.59 17.91 12.87
N GLY A 59 -10.94 18.67 11.83
CA GLY A 59 -10.28 19.96 11.50
C GLY A 59 -8.97 19.82 10.70
N ILE A 60 -8.64 18.62 10.25
CA ILE A 60 -7.46 18.31 9.42
C ILE A 60 -7.96 17.92 8.02
N TYR A 61 -7.33 18.46 6.98
CA TYR A 61 -7.65 18.10 5.60
C TYR A 61 -7.07 16.72 5.25
N TYR A 62 -7.83 15.92 4.50
CA TYR A 62 -7.37 14.62 4.02
C TYR A 62 -7.70 14.36 2.56
N ASN A 63 -6.91 13.47 1.94
CA ASN A 63 -7.28 12.72 0.74
C ASN A 63 -7.20 11.22 1.03
N LEU A 64 -8.17 10.47 0.49
CA LEU A 64 -8.11 9.02 0.33
C LEU A 64 -7.78 8.72 -1.13
N ILE A 65 -6.74 7.94 -1.35
CA ILE A 65 -6.17 7.69 -2.68
C ILE A 65 -6.11 6.18 -2.87
N ALA A 66 -6.67 5.69 -3.98
CA ALA A 66 -6.53 4.29 -4.38
C ALA A 66 -5.68 4.18 -5.64
N GLY A 67 -4.97 3.07 -5.79
CA GLY A 67 -4.12 2.84 -6.95
C GLY A 67 -3.37 1.53 -6.90
N TYR A 68 -2.39 1.38 -7.78
CA TYR A 68 -1.52 0.21 -7.78
C TYR A 68 -0.07 0.54 -8.14
N CYS A 69 0.83 -0.27 -7.60
CA CYS A 69 2.27 -0.17 -7.84
C CYS A 69 2.85 -1.55 -8.20
N ALA A 70 4.16 -1.62 -8.51
CA ALA A 70 4.83 -2.88 -8.75
C ALA A 70 5.17 -3.59 -7.44
N TRP A 71 4.86 -4.87 -7.33
CA TRP A 71 5.25 -5.82 -6.26
C TRP A 71 4.68 -5.52 -4.87
N SER A 72 5.01 -4.38 -4.26
CA SER A 72 4.59 -3.99 -2.91
C SER A 72 4.75 -2.50 -2.68
N VAL A 73 3.97 -1.94 -1.77
CA VAL A 73 4.15 -0.56 -1.28
C VAL A 73 5.50 -0.43 -0.57
N TYR A 74 5.92 -1.45 0.18
CA TYR A 74 7.26 -1.48 0.77
C TYR A 74 8.35 -1.24 -0.26
N SER A 75 8.33 -1.97 -1.37
CA SER A 75 9.35 -1.87 -2.41
C SER A 75 9.32 -0.57 -3.19
N CYS A 76 8.13 0.01 -3.41
CA CYS A 76 7.94 1.15 -4.31
C CYS A 76 7.89 2.49 -3.59
N MET A 77 7.39 2.54 -2.35
CA MET A 77 7.06 3.79 -1.67
C MET A 77 7.59 3.89 -0.24
N ALA A 78 7.67 2.76 0.50
CA ALA A 78 8.23 2.76 1.83
C ALA A 78 9.78 2.77 1.78
N GLU A 79 10.44 2.59 2.90
CA GLU A 79 11.89 2.59 3.01
C GLU A 79 12.53 1.32 2.43
N GLY A 80 12.19 0.97 1.19
CA GLY A 80 12.71 -0.22 0.51
C GLY A 80 13.93 0.07 -0.35
N THR A 81 14.60 -1.01 -0.78
CA THR A 81 15.84 -0.99 -1.57
C THR A 81 15.70 -0.35 -2.95
N PHE A 82 14.47 -0.15 -3.43
CA PHE A 82 14.19 0.37 -4.76
C PHE A 82 13.78 1.84 -4.78
N THR A 83 13.45 2.42 -3.63
CA THR A 83 12.91 3.77 -3.57
C THR A 83 13.94 4.87 -3.70
N TYR A 84 15.24 4.55 -3.46
CA TYR A 84 16.20 5.63 -3.39
C TYR A 84 17.66 5.17 -3.48
N ASN A 85 18.46 5.91 -4.24
CA ASN A 85 19.91 5.82 -4.20
C ASN A 85 20.44 7.14 -3.62
N ASP A 86 20.69 7.18 -2.31
CA ASP A 86 21.22 8.35 -1.60
C ASP A 86 22.56 8.86 -2.20
N ASP A 87 23.27 8.00 -2.92
CA ASP A 87 24.54 8.34 -3.56
C ASP A 87 24.36 9.05 -4.92
N ASN A 88 23.12 9.11 -5.47
CA ASN A 88 22.84 9.78 -6.73
C ASN A 88 22.05 11.08 -6.52
N PRO A 89 22.73 12.25 -6.49
CA PRO A 89 22.05 13.54 -6.28
C PRO A 89 21.11 13.94 -7.41
N ASN A 90 21.10 13.22 -8.53
CA ASN A 90 20.22 13.46 -9.68
C ASN A 90 18.99 12.54 -9.68
N CYS A 91 18.82 11.71 -8.64
CA CYS A 91 17.65 10.84 -8.49
C CYS A 91 16.58 11.54 -7.67
N GLY A 92 15.41 11.76 -8.26
CA GLY A 92 14.25 12.37 -7.62
C GLY A 92 13.41 11.41 -6.77
N GLY A 93 13.82 10.14 -6.64
CA GLY A 93 13.11 9.14 -5.84
C GLY A 93 12.96 9.55 -4.37
N THR A 94 11.78 9.29 -3.80
CA THR A 94 11.47 9.60 -2.41
C THR A 94 10.77 8.42 -1.71
N SER A 95 10.47 8.55 -0.42
CA SER A 95 9.70 7.56 0.35
C SER A 95 8.55 8.21 1.12
N LEU A 96 7.55 7.40 1.53
CA LEU A 96 6.43 7.85 2.35
C LEU A 96 6.92 8.48 3.66
N GLN A 97 7.93 7.90 4.29
CA GLN A 97 8.53 8.42 5.51
C GLN A 97 9.16 9.82 5.28
N LYS A 98 9.97 9.97 4.22
CA LYS A 98 10.62 11.27 3.88
C LYS A 98 9.59 12.35 3.53
N GLU A 99 8.54 12.01 2.79
CA GLU A 99 7.50 12.98 2.47
C GLU A 99 6.62 13.31 3.67
N SER A 100 6.37 12.35 4.56
CA SER A 100 5.71 12.59 5.86
C SER A 100 6.48 13.60 6.72
N GLU A 101 7.81 13.49 6.77
CA GLU A 101 8.68 14.44 7.49
C GLU A 101 8.68 15.82 6.82
N ARG A 102 8.95 15.87 5.52
CA ARG A 102 9.11 17.13 4.78
C ARG A 102 7.84 17.98 4.75
N LEU A 103 6.69 17.33 4.60
CA LEU A 103 5.38 17.97 4.47
C LEU A 103 4.58 17.98 5.79
N HIS A 104 5.14 17.44 6.85
CA HIS A 104 4.46 17.32 8.15
C HIS A 104 3.11 16.60 8.08
N LEU A 105 3.08 15.49 7.33
CA LEU A 105 1.88 14.71 7.08
C LEU A 105 1.76 13.51 8.03
N ILE A 106 0.50 13.06 8.18
CA ILE A 106 0.18 11.69 8.60
C ILE A 106 -0.17 10.93 7.32
N ILE A 107 0.52 9.82 7.06
CA ILE A 107 0.32 8.98 5.89
C ILE A 107 0.07 7.57 6.39
N GLU A 108 -1.12 7.05 6.16
CA GLU A 108 -1.49 5.67 6.45
C GLU A 108 -1.77 4.96 5.13
N VAL A 109 -1.19 3.78 4.95
CA VAL A 109 -1.37 2.99 3.73
C VAL A 109 -1.63 1.54 4.08
N PHE A 110 -2.63 0.99 3.39
CA PHE A 110 -2.87 -0.44 3.27
C PHE A 110 -2.57 -0.88 1.84
N SER A 111 -2.03 -2.08 1.70
CA SER A 111 -1.82 -2.68 0.38
C SER A 111 -1.95 -4.19 0.40
N GLU A 112 -2.27 -4.77 -0.76
CA GLU A 112 -2.28 -6.22 -0.94
C GLU A 112 -1.70 -6.64 -2.30
N GLU A 113 -1.01 -7.75 -2.31
CA GLU A 113 -0.52 -8.39 -3.53
C GLU A 113 -1.00 -9.86 -3.54
N CYS A 114 -1.99 -10.12 -4.38
CA CYS A 114 -2.67 -11.42 -4.44
C CYS A 114 -1.77 -12.57 -4.95
N GLY A 115 -0.80 -12.27 -5.82
CA GLY A 115 0.07 -13.31 -6.39
C GLY A 115 1.09 -13.87 -5.41
N CYS A 116 1.45 -13.10 -4.36
CA CYS A 116 2.32 -13.54 -3.27
C CYS A 116 1.56 -13.65 -1.93
N ALA A 117 0.26 -13.36 -1.95
CA ALA A 117 -0.67 -13.50 -0.83
C ALA A 117 -0.18 -12.80 0.46
N PHE A 118 0.13 -11.51 0.37
CA PHE A 118 0.45 -10.69 1.52
C PHE A 118 -0.32 -9.36 1.53
N MET A 119 -0.47 -8.80 2.73
CA MET A 119 -1.00 -7.45 2.98
C MET A 119 0.00 -6.66 3.81
N GLU A 120 0.07 -5.35 3.54
CA GLU A 120 0.95 -4.41 4.25
C GLU A 120 0.12 -3.30 4.88
N HIS A 121 0.54 -2.83 6.07
CA HIS A 121 -0.01 -1.66 6.74
C HIS A 121 1.14 -0.82 7.29
N PHE A 122 1.27 0.40 6.80
CA PHE A 122 2.27 1.37 7.26
C PHE A 122 1.61 2.66 7.69
N VAL A 123 2.14 3.25 8.78
CA VAL A 123 1.75 4.59 9.24
C VAL A 123 2.99 5.40 9.51
N TYR A 124 3.08 6.54 8.83
CA TYR A 124 4.13 7.53 9.03
C TYR A 124 3.54 8.84 9.51
N LYS A 125 4.18 9.46 10.51
CA LYS A 125 3.79 10.77 11.05
C LYS A 125 5.02 11.62 11.29
N ASN A 126 5.15 12.74 10.56
CA ASN A 126 6.27 13.65 10.67
C ASN A 126 7.64 12.93 10.59
N GLY A 127 7.77 11.91 9.75
CA GLY A 127 8.99 11.11 9.59
C GLY A 127 9.13 9.94 10.57
N GLU A 128 8.28 9.83 11.59
CA GLU A 128 8.27 8.68 12.49
C GLU A 128 7.41 7.56 11.91
N THR A 129 7.90 6.32 11.98
CA THR A 129 7.14 5.12 11.65
C THR A 129 6.35 4.69 12.89
N LEU A 130 5.02 4.78 12.83
CA LEU A 130 4.14 4.38 13.92
C LEU A 130 3.65 2.94 13.78
N VAL A 131 3.41 2.49 12.55
CA VAL A 131 3.00 1.12 12.22
C VAL A 131 3.83 0.62 11.06
N TYR A 132 4.22 -0.64 11.13
CA TYR A 132 4.98 -1.34 10.09
C TYR A 132 4.64 -2.81 10.18
N ASP A 133 3.54 -3.21 9.53
CA ASP A 133 3.03 -4.56 9.55
C ASP A 133 3.01 -5.14 8.14
N CYS A 134 3.38 -6.41 8.03
CA CYS A 134 3.20 -7.23 6.84
C CYS A 134 2.70 -8.60 7.28
N VAL A 135 1.57 -9.02 6.74
CA VAL A 135 0.94 -10.30 7.07
C VAL A 135 0.70 -11.10 5.81
N GLU A 136 0.86 -12.42 5.91
CA GLU A 136 0.47 -13.35 4.85
C GLU A 136 -1.00 -13.74 5.02
N TRP A 137 -1.65 -14.06 3.92
CA TRP A 137 -2.97 -14.63 3.90
C TRP A 137 -3.02 -15.82 2.94
N ASN A 138 -3.99 -16.70 3.13
CA ASN A 138 -4.17 -17.88 2.29
C ASN A 138 -5.61 -17.96 1.83
N GLU A 139 -5.81 -18.33 0.56
CA GLU A 139 -7.10 -18.66 -0.01
C GLU A 139 -7.21 -20.16 -0.22
N TYR A 140 -8.41 -20.67 0.02
CA TYR A 140 -8.75 -22.08 -0.11
C TYR A 140 -9.99 -22.20 -0.99
N PRO A 141 -9.89 -22.74 -2.23
CA PRO A 141 -11.02 -22.93 -3.10
C PRO A 141 -11.92 -24.04 -2.53
N THR A 142 -13.19 -23.72 -2.29
CA THR A 142 -14.15 -24.69 -1.72
C THR A 142 -14.52 -25.77 -2.73
N GLU A 143 -14.43 -25.48 -4.05
CA GLU A 143 -14.73 -26.41 -5.12
C GLU A 143 -13.79 -27.62 -5.22
N ASP A 144 -12.64 -27.57 -4.57
CA ASP A 144 -11.66 -28.65 -4.53
C ASP A 144 -12.00 -29.73 -3.50
N PHE A 145 -13.02 -29.52 -2.66
CA PHE A 145 -13.40 -30.42 -1.55
C PHE A 145 -14.89 -30.77 -1.58
N ASP A 146 -15.20 -31.99 -1.18
CA ASP A 146 -16.58 -32.45 -1.04
C ASP A 146 -17.23 -31.98 0.29
N THR A 147 -16.42 -31.75 1.33
CA THR A 147 -16.88 -31.33 2.66
C THR A 147 -15.94 -30.34 3.33
N VAL A 148 -16.48 -29.52 4.25
CA VAL A 148 -15.69 -28.59 5.06
C VAL A 148 -14.71 -29.33 5.99
N GLU A 149 -15.09 -30.52 6.50
CA GLU A 149 -14.23 -31.35 7.34
C GLU A 149 -12.98 -31.78 6.59
N GLU A 150 -13.13 -32.24 5.33
CA GLU A 150 -12.00 -32.63 4.47
C GLU A 150 -11.04 -31.45 4.23
N MET A 151 -11.57 -30.27 3.91
CA MET A 151 -10.78 -29.08 3.71
C MET A 151 -10.06 -28.63 4.99
N ASN A 152 -10.78 -28.65 6.13
CA ASN A 152 -10.21 -28.28 7.42
C ASN A 152 -9.10 -29.26 7.86
N ASP A 153 -9.26 -30.56 7.60
CA ASP A 153 -8.25 -31.58 7.90
C ASP A 153 -7.00 -31.43 7.02
N GLU A 154 -7.18 -31.12 5.71
CA GLU A 154 -6.07 -30.96 4.77
C GLU A 154 -5.23 -29.72 5.09
N TYR A 155 -5.88 -28.60 5.41
CA TYR A 155 -5.20 -27.30 5.60
C TYR A 155 -5.01 -26.89 7.07
N GLY A 156 -5.55 -27.68 8.02
CA GLY A 156 -5.48 -27.34 9.46
C GLY A 156 -6.30 -26.10 9.83
N THR A 157 -7.39 -25.86 9.11
CA THR A 157 -8.30 -24.73 9.30
C THR A 157 -9.49 -25.09 10.19
N ALA A 158 -10.40 -24.17 10.44
CA ALA A 158 -11.58 -24.38 11.28
C ALA A 158 -12.81 -23.66 10.71
N PHE A 159 -12.98 -23.67 9.40
CA PHE A 159 -14.14 -23.10 8.73
C PHE A 159 -15.41 -23.85 9.09
N THR A 160 -16.52 -23.13 9.08
CA THR A 160 -17.85 -23.67 9.34
C THR A 160 -18.49 -24.19 8.06
N GLN A 161 -19.52 -25.05 8.21
CA GLN A 161 -20.31 -25.54 7.08
C GLN A 161 -21.00 -24.38 6.35
N GLU A 162 -21.46 -23.36 7.07
CA GLU A 162 -22.14 -22.19 6.48
C GLU A 162 -21.18 -21.37 5.62
N GLU A 163 -19.92 -21.17 6.06
CA GLU A 163 -18.89 -20.47 5.27
C GLU A 163 -18.57 -21.26 4.00
N PHE A 164 -18.40 -22.57 4.13
CA PHE A 164 -18.06 -23.46 3.02
C PHE A 164 -19.16 -23.49 1.93
N GLU A 165 -20.44 -23.53 2.32
CA GLU A 165 -21.56 -23.58 1.36
C GLU A 165 -21.84 -22.25 0.67
N ASN A 166 -21.49 -21.12 1.28
CA ASN A 166 -21.84 -19.80 0.77
C ASN A 166 -20.70 -19.10 0.02
N ASN A 167 -19.50 -19.65 0.02
CA ASN A 167 -18.33 -19.04 -0.61
C ASN A 167 -17.64 -20.00 -1.55
N ASN A 168 -17.16 -19.47 -2.67
CA ASN A 168 -16.30 -20.23 -3.61
C ASN A 168 -14.85 -20.30 -3.11
N PHE A 169 -14.46 -19.36 -2.24
CA PHE A 169 -13.14 -19.28 -1.61
C PHE A 169 -13.32 -18.92 -0.15
N LEU A 170 -12.52 -19.55 0.71
CA LEU A 170 -12.36 -19.17 2.10
C LEU A 170 -10.93 -18.68 2.34
N SER A 171 -10.73 -17.78 3.27
CA SER A 171 -9.42 -17.22 3.55
C SER A 171 -9.06 -17.25 5.02
N THR A 172 -7.76 -17.36 5.31
CA THR A 172 -7.21 -17.21 6.67
C THR A 172 -6.06 -16.21 6.63
N GLY A 173 -5.89 -15.48 7.72
CA GLY A 173 -4.87 -14.42 7.81
C GLY A 173 -5.34 -13.11 7.19
N GLY A 174 -4.38 -12.27 6.78
CA GLY A 174 -4.64 -10.96 6.27
C GLY A 174 -5.01 -9.94 7.35
N MET A 175 -5.40 -8.73 6.93
CA MET A 175 -5.85 -7.66 7.80
C MET A 175 -7.01 -6.90 7.19
N GLU A 176 -7.84 -6.28 8.04
CA GLU A 176 -8.88 -5.37 7.59
C GLU A 176 -8.28 -3.97 7.34
N TRP A 177 -8.72 -3.32 6.27
CA TRP A 177 -8.31 -1.95 5.93
C TRP A 177 -9.17 -0.94 6.69
N ASN A 178 -8.76 -0.63 7.91
CA ASN A 178 -9.45 0.30 8.79
C ASN A 178 -8.54 1.49 9.11
N PHE A 179 -8.72 2.60 8.39
CA PHE A 179 -7.92 3.81 8.60
C PHE A 179 -8.11 4.38 10.01
N GLY A 180 -6.98 4.58 10.70
CA GLY A 180 -6.95 5.09 12.07
C GLY A 180 -6.99 6.61 12.19
N ASN A 181 -7.01 7.07 13.43
CA ASN A 181 -6.84 8.49 13.80
C ASN A 181 -5.54 8.61 14.60
N TYR A 182 -4.43 8.92 13.94
CA TYR A 182 -3.08 9.00 14.51
C TYR A 182 -2.66 10.41 14.94
#